data_416f8e4e77e2cb37de96500b9995dafb
#
_entry.id   416f8e4e77e2cb37de96500b9995dafb
#
_cell.length_a   1.000
_cell.length_b   1.000
_cell.length_c   1.000
_cell.angle_alpha   90.00
_cell.angle_beta   90.00
_cell.angle_gamma   90.00
#
_symmetry.space_group_name_H-M   'P 1'
#
loop_
_entity.id
_entity.type
_entity.pdbx_description
1 polymer ?
#
loop_
_entity_poly.entity_id
_entity_poly.type
_entity_poly.pdbx_seq_one_letter_code
_entity_poly.pdbx_strand_id
1 'polypeptide(L)'
;MKISELKTPCYVIDEGKLTENLKILHHVMQRTGAKILLAQKAFSAFCEYPLIGKYLSGTTASGLYEARLAQEEMGKENHVFCPAYLPEEM
;
A
#
# COMPACT_ATOMS: atom_id res chain seq x y z
N MET A 1 -17.49 14.53 -1.25
CA MET A 1 -17.39 14.90 0.19
C MET A 1 -16.81 16.30 0.34
N LYS A 2 -17.43 17.13 1.14
CA LYS A 2 -16.91 18.47 1.41
C LYS A 2 -15.95 18.43 2.59
N ILE A 3 -14.90 19.25 2.55
CA ILE A 3 -13.92 19.33 3.63
C ILE A 3 -14.59 19.70 4.96
N SER A 4 -15.61 20.58 4.90
CA SER A 4 -16.34 20.99 6.11
C SER A 4 -17.12 19.87 6.79
N GLU A 5 -17.34 18.74 6.11
CA GLU A 5 -18.04 17.59 6.67
C GLU A 5 -17.12 16.64 7.43
N LEU A 6 -15.81 16.86 7.39
CA LEU A 6 -14.83 15.99 8.00
C LEU A 6 -14.61 16.32 9.48
N LYS A 7 -14.46 15.27 10.27
CA LYS A 7 -14.06 15.44 11.68
C LYS A 7 -12.55 15.61 11.75
N THR A 8 -12.09 16.60 12.51
CA THR A 8 -10.67 16.85 12.71
C THR A 8 -10.25 16.45 14.11
N PRO A 9 -8.99 16.00 14.34
CA PRO A 9 -7.96 15.81 13.30
C PRO A 9 -8.23 14.57 12.43
N CYS A 10 -7.85 14.64 11.15
CA CYS A 10 -8.00 13.51 10.24
C CYS A 10 -7.02 13.63 9.06
N TYR A 11 -6.75 12.48 8.40
CA TYR A 11 -6.04 12.47 7.13
C TYR A 11 -7.04 12.42 5.99
N VAL A 12 -6.78 13.17 4.94
CA VAL A 12 -7.65 13.22 3.76
C VAL A 12 -6.89 12.68 2.56
N ILE A 13 -7.49 11.71 1.85
CA ILE A 13 -6.90 11.14 0.64
C ILE A 13 -7.79 11.50 -0.54
N ASP A 14 -7.21 12.15 -1.56
CA ASP A 14 -7.89 12.41 -2.82
C ASP A 14 -7.68 11.21 -3.75
N GLU A 15 -8.71 10.37 -3.88
CA GLU A 15 -8.63 9.15 -4.68
C GLU A 15 -8.38 9.44 -6.17
N GLY A 16 -8.85 10.58 -6.68
CA GLY A 16 -8.58 10.98 -8.05
C GLY A 16 -7.10 11.20 -8.31
N LYS A 17 -6.45 11.95 -7.42
CA LYS A 17 -5.01 12.19 -7.51
C LYS A 17 -4.21 10.92 -7.25
N LEU A 18 -4.64 10.10 -6.30
CA LEU A 18 -4.00 8.82 -6.02
C LEU A 18 -4.06 7.93 -7.26
N THR A 19 -5.21 7.86 -7.92
CA THR A 19 -5.37 7.05 -9.14
C THR A 19 -4.47 7.54 -10.25
N GLU A 20 -4.34 8.86 -10.45
CA GLU A 20 -3.43 9.42 -11.46
C GLU A 20 -1.98 9.03 -11.20
N ASN A 21 -1.55 9.10 -9.94
CA ASN A 21 -0.20 8.70 -9.55
C ASN A 21 0.03 7.20 -9.76
N LEU A 22 -0.96 6.37 -9.43
CA LEU A 22 -0.89 4.93 -9.62
C LEU A 22 -0.80 4.57 -11.11
N LYS A 23 -1.50 5.29 -11.98
CA LYS A 23 -1.40 5.08 -13.43
C LYS A 23 0.00 5.37 -13.96
N ILE A 24 0.65 6.41 -13.43
CA ILE A 24 2.03 6.75 -13.81
C ILE A 24 2.96 5.62 -13.39
N LEU A 25 2.84 5.13 -12.16
CA LEU A 25 3.66 4.03 -11.66
C LEU A 25 3.43 2.75 -12.47
N HIS A 26 2.17 2.46 -12.79
CA HIS A 26 1.81 1.29 -13.60
C HIS A 26 2.43 1.37 -14.99
N HIS A 27 2.43 2.56 -15.60
CA HIS A 27 3.05 2.78 -16.90
C HIS A 27 4.55 2.49 -16.85
N VAL A 28 5.23 2.93 -15.79
CA VAL A 28 6.66 2.63 -15.59
C VAL A 28 6.88 1.12 -15.49
N MET A 29 6.01 0.41 -14.75
CA MET A 29 6.09 -1.06 -14.63
C MET A 29 5.98 -1.73 -16.00
N GLN A 30 5.03 -1.28 -16.83
CA GLN A 30 4.82 -1.85 -18.17
C GLN A 30 6.01 -1.61 -19.10
N ARG A 31 6.64 -0.45 -18.99
CA ARG A 31 7.74 -0.08 -19.88
C ARG A 31 9.06 -0.74 -19.49
N THR A 32 9.26 -0.98 -18.21
CA THR A 32 10.56 -1.50 -17.71
C THR A 32 10.49 -2.98 -17.35
N GLY A 33 9.30 -3.56 -17.19
CA GLY A 33 9.13 -4.91 -16.71
C GLY A 33 9.38 -5.05 -15.21
N ALA A 34 9.63 -3.95 -14.51
CA ALA A 34 9.86 -3.95 -13.07
C ALA A 34 8.55 -4.10 -12.32
N LYS A 35 8.63 -4.61 -11.09
CA LYS A 35 7.50 -4.64 -10.17
C LYS A 35 7.63 -3.50 -9.18
N ILE A 36 6.52 -2.82 -8.92
CA ILE A 36 6.47 -1.76 -7.91
C ILE A 36 5.59 -2.23 -6.76
N LEU A 37 6.09 -2.10 -5.54
CA LEU A 37 5.41 -2.54 -4.33
C LEU A 37 5.12 -1.35 -3.42
N LEU A 38 3.99 -1.39 -2.72
CA LEU A 38 3.65 -0.37 -1.74
C LEU A 38 4.41 -0.63 -0.45
N ALA A 39 5.19 0.34 0.00
CA ALA A 39 5.86 0.27 1.31
C ALA A 39 4.87 0.72 2.39
N GLN A 40 4.38 -0.21 3.18
CA GLN A 40 3.37 0.08 4.20
C GLN A 40 3.86 1.04 5.28
N LYS A 41 5.15 1.05 5.58
CA LYS A 41 5.71 2.00 6.54
C LYS A 41 5.56 3.45 6.08
N ALA A 42 5.44 3.67 4.77
CA ALA A 42 5.24 4.99 4.21
C ALA A 42 3.76 5.30 3.98
N PHE A 43 2.94 4.28 3.79
CA PHE A 43 1.52 4.46 3.50
C PHE A 43 0.75 3.24 4.00
N SER A 44 -0.02 3.42 5.06
CA SER A 44 -0.81 2.36 5.69
C SER A 44 -2.31 2.62 5.68
N ALA A 45 -2.80 3.51 4.81
CA ALA A 45 -4.23 3.75 4.65
C ALA A 45 -4.88 2.55 3.97
N PHE A 46 -5.11 1.48 4.72
CA PHE A 46 -5.51 0.18 4.19
C PHE A 46 -6.87 0.19 3.48
N CYS A 47 -7.71 1.17 3.72
CA CYS A 47 -8.96 1.30 2.99
C CYS A 47 -8.74 1.58 1.49
N GLU A 48 -7.55 2.04 1.11
CA GLU A 48 -7.17 2.28 -0.28
C GLU A 48 -6.43 1.08 -0.91
N TYR A 49 -6.12 0.03 -0.15
CA TYR A 49 -5.37 -1.11 -0.67
C TYR A 49 -6.03 -1.80 -1.86
N PRO A 50 -7.36 -1.98 -1.90
CA PRO A 50 -7.98 -2.56 -3.10
C PRO A 50 -7.75 -1.72 -4.36
N LEU A 51 -7.80 -0.39 -4.23
CA LEU A 51 -7.51 0.51 -5.36
C LEU A 51 -6.05 0.41 -5.78
N ILE A 52 -5.13 0.49 -4.81
CA ILE A 52 -3.69 0.41 -5.08
C ILE A 52 -3.34 -0.94 -5.71
N GLY A 53 -3.97 -2.01 -5.26
CA GLY A 53 -3.73 -3.35 -5.79
C GLY A 53 -4.12 -3.53 -7.25
N LYS A 54 -4.94 -2.63 -7.80
CA LYS A 54 -5.27 -2.68 -9.24
C LYS A 54 -4.09 -2.24 -10.11
N TYR A 55 -3.17 -1.48 -9.56
CA TYR A 55 -2.06 -0.88 -10.33
C TYR A 55 -0.70 -1.38 -9.93
N LEU A 56 -0.47 -1.67 -8.66
CA LEU A 56 0.82 -2.12 -8.16
C LEU A 56 0.88 -3.64 -8.00
N SER A 57 2.10 -4.18 -7.93
CA SER A 57 2.31 -5.63 -7.85
C SER A 57 2.06 -6.21 -6.47
N GLY A 58 2.08 -5.41 -5.43
CA GLY A 58 1.89 -5.88 -4.07
C GLY A 58 2.41 -4.88 -3.05
N THR A 59 2.89 -5.39 -1.93
CA THR A 59 3.34 -4.60 -0.79
C THR A 59 4.68 -5.05 -0.26
N THR A 60 5.32 -4.18 0.53
CA THR A 60 6.42 -4.57 1.40
C THR A 60 5.99 -4.39 2.85
N ALA A 61 6.47 -5.22 3.73
CA ALA A 61 6.16 -5.15 5.16
C ALA A 61 7.45 -5.14 5.97
N SER A 62 7.48 -4.32 7.02
CA SER A 62 8.63 -4.22 7.92
C SER A 62 8.44 -5.05 9.19
N GLY A 63 7.33 -5.77 9.32
CA GLY A 63 7.04 -6.63 10.45
C GLY A 63 5.79 -7.45 10.20
N LEU A 64 5.48 -8.33 11.15
CA LEU A 64 4.37 -9.27 11.03
C LEU A 64 3.01 -8.60 10.91
N TYR A 65 2.79 -7.51 11.65
CA TYR A 65 1.51 -6.80 11.60
C TYR A 65 1.23 -6.21 10.23
N GLU A 66 2.25 -5.60 9.60
CA GLU A 66 2.11 -5.07 8.25
C GLU A 66 1.89 -6.20 7.24
N ALA A 67 2.57 -7.32 7.42
CA ALA A 67 2.40 -8.49 6.54
C ALA A 67 0.97 -9.02 6.60
N ARG A 68 0.39 -9.11 7.79
CA ARG A 68 -1.00 -9.54 7.96
C ARG A 68 -1.98 -8.53 7.35
N LEU A 69 -1.73 -7.24 7.55
CA LEU A 69 -2.57 -6.19 6.99
C LEU A 69 -2.60 -6.28 5.46
N ALA A 70 -1.44 -6.46 4.85
CA ALA A 70 -1.35 -6.59 3.40
C ALA A 70 -2.09 -7.83 2.89
N GLN A 71 -1.95 -8.95 3.58
CA GLN A 71 -2.62 -10.19 3.20
C GLN A 71 -4.14 -10.05 3.27
N GLU A 72 -4.65 -9.42 4.31
CA GLU A 72 -6.09 -9.24 4.51
C GLU A 72 -6.71 -8.22 3.58
N GLU A 73 -6.00 -7.12 3.32
CA GLU A 73 -6.56 -5.97 2.62
C GLU A 73 -6.21 -5.90 1.13
N MET A 74 -5.08 -6.44 0.72
CA MET A 74 -4.67 -6.44 -0.68
C MET A 74 -4.57 -7.85 -1.28
N GLY A 75 -3.93 -8.78 -0.57
CA GLY A 75 -3.83 -10.18 -1.00
C GLY A 75 -2.89 -10.46 -2.15
N LYS A 76 -2.01 -9.52 -2.52
CA LYS A 76 -1.03 -9.69 -3.59
C LYS A 76 0.34 -10.04 -3.02
N GLU A 77 1.39 -10.01 -3.86
CA GLU A 77 2.75 -10.26 -3.37
C GLU A 77 3.07 -9.38 -2.17
N ASN A 78 3.67 -9.96 -1.17
CA ASN A 78 4.02 -9.26 0.06
C ASN A 78 5.45 -9.61 0.44
N HIS A 79 6.35 -8.66 0.28
CA HIS A 79 7.77 -8.83 0.59
C HIS A 79 8.05 -8.32 1.98
N VAL A 80 8.47 -9.21 2.87
CA VAL A 80 8.70 -8.88 4.27
C VAL A 80 10.19 -8.71 4.52
N PHE A 81 10.57 -7.57 5.06
CA PHE A 81 11.93 -7.31 5.52
C PHE A 81 11.88 -6.75 6.93
N CYS A 82 12.46 -7.52 7.87
CA CYS A 82 12.55 -7.10 9.26
C CYS A 82 13.94 -7.49 9.77
N PRO A 83 14.72 -6.54 10.31
CA PRO A 83 16.09 -6.84 10.74
C PRO A 83 16.16 -7.74 11.99
N ALA A 84 15.05 -7.87 12.73
CA ALA A 84 15.04 -8.69 13.94
C ALA A 84 13.69 -9.41 14.06
N TYR A 85 13.70 -10.73 13.96
CA TYR A 85 12.53 -11.58 14.17
C TYR A 85 12.66 -12.35 15.48
N LEU A 86 11.54 -12.51 16.16
CA LEU A 86 11.42 -13.53 17.19
C LEU A 86 11.23 -14.89 16.49
N PRO A 87 11.67 -16.02 17.10
CA PRO A 87 11.52 -17.32 16.45
C PRO A 87 10.09 -17.66 16.03
N GLU A 88 9.10 -17.25 16.81
CA GLU A 88 7.69 -17.51 16.50
C GLU A 88 7.14 -16.68 15.34
N GLU A 89 7.87 -15.66 14.89
CA GLU A 89 7.48 -14.83 13.75
C GLU A 89 7.99 -15.39 12.42
N MET A 90 8.96 -16.25 12.49
CA MET A 90 9.52 -16.90 11.31
C MET A 90 8.72 -18.16 10.95
#